data_01a5f4e0d0cf414505ac488dff9e9252
#
_entry.id   01a5f4e0d0cf414505ac488dff9e9252
#
_cell.length_a   1.000
_cell.length_b   1.000
_cell.length_c   1.000
_cell.angle_alpha   90.00
_cell.angle_beta   90.00
_cell.angle_gamma   90.00
#
_symmetry.space_group_name_H-M   'P 1'
#
loop_
_entity.id
_entity.type
_entity.pdbx_description
1 polymer ?
#
loop_
_entity_poly.entity_id
_entity_poly.type
_entity_poly.pdbx_seq_one_letter_code
_entity_poly.pdbx_strand_id
1 'polypeptide(L)'
;MRRAPQPSEPGVIAYAPGGIGNLGPGLDVLGCAITGAGDEVHAWWTDAPGVIIVDAGHPDLPTDSSRNACAIAARVVLDRAVGIYGGADRGIALSVHKGLPLSAGQGGSSASAVAAAVAADQLVVLAGGDPLDRVGLLQAALEAETVVAGRHLDNVASSLMGGVICVRGIDPPDVTNVPVRMELWFALAHPAIRIHTADARAVLPSSYSRDILIAQLASVGSLITALATGDFALFGRALVDHVAEPARSPLIVGFADAKRAAIEAGALGASLSGSGPTTFAACSSETDALAAAEAMRWAFESAGLACTTRVATIDFDGARWRLANTPTNG
;
A
#
# COMPACT_ATOMS: atom_id res chain seq x y z
N MET A 1 -18.72 7.27 -29.07
CA MET A 1 -18.28 7.28 -27.66
C MET A 1 -19.49 7.65 -26.81
N ARG A 2 -20.02 6.74 -25.98
CA ARG A 2 -21.03 7.09 -24.98
C ARG A 2 -20.36 7.95 -23.91
N ARG A 3 -20.90 9.11 -23.60
CA ARG A 3 -20.42 9.97 -22.52
C ARG A 3 -20.46 9.17 -21.22
N ALA A 4 -19.39 9.19 -20.46
CA ALA A 4 -19.37 8.55 -19.14
C ALA A 4 -20.54 9.06 -18.29
N PRO A 5 -21.25 8.21 -17.54
CA PRO A 5 -22.34 8.65 -16.70
C PRO A 5 -21.80 9.67 -15.70
N GLN A 6 -22.39 10.87 -15.74
CA GLN A 6 -22.10 11.93 -14.76
C GLN A 6 -22.89 11.62 -13.48
N PRO A 7 -22.35 11.88 -12.28
CA PRO A 7 -23.05 11.64 -11.04
C PRO A 7 -24.33 12.50 -10.98
N SER A 8 -25.47 11.86 -10.80
CA SER A 8 -26.77 12.51 -10.53
C SER A 8 -26.92 12.86 -9.04
N GLU A 9 -26.12 12.28 -8.16
CA GLU A 9 -26.10 12.46 -6.71
C GLU A 9 -24.68 12.77 -6.24
N PRO A 10 -24.52 13.39 -5.06
CA PRO A 10 -23.19 13.59 -4.47
C PRO A 10 -22.44 12.25 -4.34
N GLY A 11 -21.25 12.19 -4.87
CA GLY A 11 -20.37 11.04 -4.72
C GLY A 11 -19.47 11.14 -3.48
N VAL A 12 -18.69 10.09 -3.27
CA VAL A 12 -17.65 10.04 -2.24
C VAL A 12 -16.30 9.91 -2.91
N ILE A 13 -15.34 10.70 -2.46
CA ILE A 13 -13.94 10.54 -2.80
C ILE A 13 -13.21 10.02 -1.57
N ALA A 14 -12.59 8.85 -1.69
CA ALA A 14 -11.72 8.32 -0.66
C ALA A 14 -10.27 8.30 -1.15
N TYR A 15 -9.36 8.58 -0.24
CA TYR A 15 -7.91 8.49 -0.40
C TYR A 15 -7.38 7.37 0.48
N ALA A 16 -6.41 6.63 -0.02
CA ALA A 16 -5.65 5.68 0.78
C ALA A 16 -4.15 5.82 0.48
N PRO A 17 -3.30 5.93 1.51
CA PRO A 17 -1.87 6.11 1.35
C PRO A 17 -1.19 4.87 0.79
N GLY A 18 -0.09 5.08 0.09
CA GLY A 18 0.87 4.02 -0.19
C GLY A 18 1.63 3.61 1.06
N GLY A 19 2.43 2.55 0.94
CA GLY A 19 3.14 2.02 2.09
C GLY A 19 4.48 1.39 1.74
N ILE A 20 5.20 1.04 2.80
CA ILE A 20 6.38 0.19 2.80
C ILE A 20 5.93 -1.18 3.31
N GLY A 21 5.66 -2.11 2.39
CA GLY A 21 5.36 -3.50 2.76
C GLY A 21 6.58 -4.18 3.36
N ASN A 22 6.37 -5.11 4.26
CA ASN A 22 7.38 -5.83 5.04
C ASN A 22 8.15 -4.98 6.05
N LEU A 23 8.32 -3.70 5.83
CA LEU A 23 9.17 -2.78 6.64
C LEU A 23 10.53 -3.42 6.98
N GLY A 24 11.24 -3.91 5.97
CA GLY A 24 12.46 -4.71 6.11
C GLY A 24 12.18 -6.17 6.49
N PRO A 25 12.45 -6.62 7.72
CA PRO A 25 12.39 -8.04 8.08
C PRO A 25 10.97 -8.62 8.23
N GLY A 26 9.92 -7.82 8.17
CA GLY A 26 8.55 -8.25 8.46
C GLY A 26 7.78 -8.81 7.26
N LEU A 27 8.37 -9.70 6.45
CA LEU A 27 7.70 -10.29 5.29
C LEU A 27 6.28 -10.78 5.62
N ASP A 28 5.27 -10.21 4.94
CA ASP A 28 3.83 -10.48 5.10
C ASP A 28 3.26 -10.22 6.52
N VAL A 29 4.09 -9.70 7.44
CA VAL A 29 3.74 -9.46 8.85
C VAL A 29 3.71 -7.97 9.19
N LEU A 30 4.65 -7.18 8.68
CA LEU A 30 4.73 -5.75 8.96
C LEU A 30 4.40 -4.91 7.72
N GLY A 31 3.65 -3.84 7.93
CA GLY A 31 3.39 -2.81 6.93
C GLY A 31 3.47 -1.43 7.56
N CYS A 32 3.87 -0.44 6.79
CA CYS A 32 3.95 0.95 7.23
C CYS A 32 3.32 1.86 6.19
N ALA A 33 2.27 2.59 6.55
CA ALA A 33 1.69 3.63 5.71
C ALA A 33 2.61 4.86 5.69
N ILE A 34 2.76 5.48 4.53
CA ILE A 34 3.65 6.65 4.38
C ILE A 34 2.96 7.80 3.67
N THR A 35 3.34 9.02 4.04
CA THR A 35 2.81 10.26 3.48
C THR A 35 3.26 10.53 2.05
N GLY A 36 2.67 11.53 1.42
CA GLY A 36 3.14 12.14 0.16
C GLY A 36 2.64 11.48 -1.13
N ALA A 37 2.17 10.23 -1.10
CA ALA A 37 1.56 9.59 -2.25
C ALA A 37 0.55 8.51 -1.83
N GLY A 38 -0.53 8.42 -2.58
CA GLY A 38 -1.61 7.46 -2.40
C GLY A 38 -2.54 7.48 -3.59
N ASP A 39 -3.55 6.63 -3.58
CA ASP A 39 -4.56 6.60 -4.63
C ASP A 39 -5.86 7.22 -4.13
N GLU A 40 -6.58 7.89 -5.01
CA GLU A 40 -7.94 8.37 -4.75
C GLU A 40 -8.94 7.57 -5.61
N VAL A 41 -10.10 7.27 -5.03
CA VAL A 41 -11.24 6.69 -5.75
C VAL A 41 -12.46 7.55 -5.53
N HIS A 42 -13.05 8.01 -6.64
CA HIS A 42 -14.34 8.65 -6.65
C HIS A 42 -15.41 7.59 -6.95
N ALA A 43 -16.38 7.44 -6.04
CA ALA A 43 -17.50 6.52 -6.15
C ALA A 43 -18.82 7.28 -6.17
N TRP A 44 -19.80 6.82 -6.98
CA TRP A 44 -21.17 7.36 -7.02
C TRP A 44 -22.16 6.28 -7.45
N TRP A 45 -23.42 6.49 -7.10
CA TRP A 45 -24.50 5.57 -7.46
C TRP A 45 -24.83 5.58 -8.95
N THR A 46 -25.20 4.43 -9.50
CA THR A 46 -25.76 4.27 -10.86
C THR A 46 -27.08 3.51 -10.83
N ASP A 47 -27.92 3.72 -11.88
CA ASP A 47 -29.18 3.02 -12.02
C ASP A 47 -29.01 1.55 -12.49
N ALA A 48 -27.86 1.20 -13.03
CA ALA A 48 -27.53 -0.17 -13.42
C ALA A 48 -26.91 -0.92 -12.24
N PRO A 49 -27.34 -2.17 -11.94
CA PRO A 49 -26.79 -2.94 -10.85
C PRO A 49 -25.32 -3.30 -11.09
N GLY A 50 -24.60 -3.51 -10.00
CA GLY A 50 -23.21 -3.96 -10.02
C GLY A 50 -22.18 -2.84 -9.86
N VAL A 51 -20.92 -3.13 -10.16
CA VAL A 51 -19.82 -2.16 -10.09
C VAL A 51 -19.20 -1.98 -11.46
N ILE A 52 -19.04 -0.73 -11.89
CA ILE A 52 -18.42 -0.37 -13.16
C ILE A 52 -17.20 0.54 -12.93
N ILE A 53 -16.15 0.33 -13.71
CA ILE A 53 -14.99 1.21 -13.78
C ILE A 53 -15.20 2.17 -14.96
N VAL A 54 -15.36 3.45 -14.66
CA VAL A 54 -15.48 4.53 -15.65
C VAL A 54 -14.10 4.97 -16.11
N ASP A 55 -13.16 5.07 -15.16
CA ASP A 55 -11.75 5.37 -15.40
C ASP A 55 -10.89 4.56 -14.43
N ALA A 56 -9.99 3.77 -14.95
CA ALA A 56 -9.06 2.96 -14.14
C ALA A 56 -7.83 3.76 -13.66
N GLY A 57 -7.69 5.02 -14.06
CA GLY A 57 -6.57 5.90 -13.67
C GLY A 57 -5.24 5.62 -14.39
N HIS A 58 -5.15 4.55 -15.15
CA HIS A 58 -3.95 4.22 -15.96
C HIS A 58 -4.32 3.26 -17.11
N PRO A 59 -3.74 3.45 -18.32
CA PRO A 59 -4.09 2.62 -19.49
C PRO A 59 -3.73 1.13 -19.33
N ASP A 60 -2.76 0.78 -18.51
CA ASP A 60 -2.35 -0.61 -18.24
C ASP A 60 -3.29 -1.31 -17.23
N LEU A 61 -4.21 -0.59 -16.58
CA LEU A 61 -5.14 -1.18 -15.62
C LEU A 61 -6.44 -1.61 -16.31
N PRO A 62 -6.99 -2.79 -15.94
CA PRO A 62 -8.23 -3.27 -16.55
C PRO A 62 -9.43 -2.42 -16.13
N THR A 63 -10.34 -2.17 -17.07
CA THR A 63 -11.69 -1.65 -16.80
C THR A 63 -12.71 -2.77 -16.56
N ASP A 64 -12.32 -4.01 -16.77
CA ASP A 64 -13.11 -5.19 -16.42
C ASP A 64 -13.24 -5.30 -14.91
N SER A 65 -14.47 -5.21 -14.40
CA SER A 65 -14.79 -5.22 -12.96
C SER A 65 -14.33 -6.49 -12.24
N SER A 66 -14.24 -7.62 -12.94
CA SER A 66 -13.79 -8.89 -12.35
C SER A 66 -12.27 -8.95 -12.13
N ARG A 67 -11.52 -8.03 -12.74
CA ARG A 67 -10.05 -7.99 -12.73
C ARG A 67 -9.48 -6.71 -12.13
N ASN A 68 -10.34 -5.72 -11.84
CA ASN A 68 -9.93 -4.44 -11.28
C ASN A 68 -10.07 -4.46 -9.75
N ALA A 69 -9.00 -4.15 -9.03
CA ALA A 69 -8.97 -4.18 -7.57
C ALA A 69 -10.03 -3.28 -6.93
N CYS A 70 -10.26 -2.07 -7.49
CA CYS A 70 -11.27 -1.16 -6.97
C CYS A 70 -12.67 -1.74 -7.12
N ALA A 71 -12.97 -2.33 -8.28
CA ALA A 71 -14.29 -2.89 -8.55
C ALA A 71 -14.58 -4.13 -7.68
N ILE A 72 -13.57 -4.98 -7.46
CA ILE A 72 -13.71 -6.16 -6.60
C ILE A 72 -13.97 -5.73 -5.16
N ALA A 73 -13.19 -4.80 -4.62
CA ALA A 73 -13.38 -4.30 -3.25
C ALA A 73 -14.76 -3.63 -3.06
N ALA A 74 -15.14 -2.73 -3.97
CA ALA A 74 -16.45 -2.07 -3.91
C ALA A 74 -17.62 -3.06 -4.08
N ARG A 75 -17.44 -4.14 -4.87
CA ARG A 75 -18.43 -5.19 -5.01
C ARG A 75 -18.68 -5.91 -3.69
N VAL A 76 -17.62 -6.28 -2.97
CA VAL A 76 -17.76 -6.95 -1.66
C VAL A 76 -18.53 -6.07 -0.68
N VAL A 77 -18.29 -4.76 -0.69
CA VAL A 77 -19.05 -3.81 0.14
C VAL A 77 -20.51 -3.76 -0.30
N LEU A 78 -20.78 -3.60 -1.59
CA LEU A 78 -22.14 -3.53 -2.13
C LEU A 78 -22.94 -4.81 -1.86
N ASP A 79 -22.36 -5.99 -2.04
CA ASP A 79 -23.01 -7.28 -1.83
C ASP A 79 -23.42 -7.48 -0.35
N ARG A 80 -22.67 -6.92 0.60
CA ARG A 80 -23.04 -6.91 2.03
C ARG A 80 -24.17 -5.93 2.34
N ALA A 81 -24.26 -4.84 1.60
CA ALA A 81 -25.29 -3.81 1.77
C ALA A 81 -26.66 -4.18 1.14
N VAL A 82 -26.70 -5.05 0.13
CA VAL A 82 -27.91 -5.41 -0.65
C VAL A 82 -29.07 -5.91 0.23
N GLY A 83 -28.79 -6.56 1.37
CA GLY A 83 -29.84 -7.04 2.29
C GLY A 83 -30.60 -5.94 3.03
N ILE A 84 -30.10 -4.70 3.03
CA ILE A 84 -30.56 -3.62 3.91
C ILE A 84 -31.37 -2.55 3.16
N TYR A 85 -31.11 -2.28 1.88
CA TYR A 85 -31.60 -1.09 1.16
C TYR A 85 -32.44 -1.34 -0.08
N GLY A 86 -32.89 -2.57 -0.33
CA GLY A 86 -33.56 -2.88 -1.60
C GLY A 86 -32.67 -2.65 -2.82
N GLY A 87 -31.35 -2.59 -2.60
CA GLY A 87 -30.32 -2.13 -3.52
C GLY A 87 -29.90 -3.14 -4.59
N ALA A 88 -30.70 -4.20 -4.85
CA ALA A 88 -30.45 -5.10 -5.97
C ALA A 88 -30.49 -4.37 -7.34
N ASP A 89 -31.12 -3.20 -7.41
CA ASP A 89 -31.36 -2.45 -8.65
C ASP A 89 -30.37 -1.30 -8.88
N ARG A 90 -29.56 -0.93 -7.91
CA ARG A 90 -28.52 0.13 -8.05
C ARG A 90 -27.12 -0.44 -8.02
N GLY A 91 -26.20 0.23 -8.70
CA GLY A 91 -24.79 -0.09 -8.70
C GLY A 91 -23.91 1.08 -8.32
N ILE A 92 -22.60 0.84 -8.30
CA ILE A 92 -21.58 1.84 -8.01
C ILE A 92 -20.70 2.02 -9.24
N ALA A 93 -20.48 3.27 -9.65
CA ALA A 93 -19.46 3.65 -10.63
C ALA A 93 -18.24 4.18 -9.92
N LEU A 94 -17.06 3.82 -10.44
CA LEU A 94 -15.77 4.20 -9.88
C LEU A 94 -14.91 4.91 -10.93
N SER A 95 -14.25 5.99 -10.50
CA SER A 95 -13.15 6.63 -11.22
C SER A 95 -11.94 6.67 -10.30
N VAL A 96 -10.80 6.17 -10.77
CA VAL A 96 -9.57 6.03 -9.98
C VAL A 96 -8.58 7.11 -10.38
N HIS A 97 -7.95 7.75 -9.40
CA HIS A 97 -6.79 8.61 -9.60
C HIS A 97 -5.56 7.95 -8.98
N LYS A 98 -4.63 7.51 -9.84
CA LYS A 98 -3.40 6.84 -9.43
C LYS A 98 -2.34 7.87 -9.03
N GLY A 99 -2.02 7.95 -7.75
CA GLY A 99 -0.87 8.72 -7.24
C GLY A 99 0.36 7.85 -6.98
N LEU A 100 0.21 6.51 -7.04
CA LEU A 100 1.30 5.55 -6.85
C LEU A 100 1.71 4.92 -8.18
N PRO A 101 3.02 4.75 -8.44
CA PRO A 101 3.49 4.08 -9.66
C PRO A 101 3.10 2.59 -9.65
N LEU A 102 2.82 2.05 -10.84
CA LEU A 102 2.44 0.64 -10.99
C LEU A 102 3.62 -0.30 -10.75
N SER A 103 3.38 -1.42 -10.08
CA SER A 103 4.39 -2.47 -9.81
C SER A 103 5.67 -1.94 -9.16
N ALA A 104 5.53 -0.93 -8.31
CA ALA A 104 6.64 -0.23 -7.66
C ALA A 104 7.00 -0.78 -6.28
N GLY A 105 6.24 -1.71 -5.71
CA GLY A 105 6.44 -2.17 -4.34
C GLY A 105 5.98 -1.18 -3.27
N GLN A 106 5.15 -0.18 -3.63
CA GLN A 106 4.62 0.84 -2.71
C GLN A 106 3.14 0.59 -2.34
N GLY A 107 2.64 -0.63 -2.49
CA GLY A 107 1.27 -1.00 -2.10
C GLY A 107 0.17 -0.39 -2.98
N GLY A 108 0.45 -0.09 -4.27
CA GLY A 108 -0.51 0.62 -5.13
C GLY A 108 -1.81 -0.12 -5.41
N SER A 109 -1.83 -1.46 -5.49
CA SER A 109 -3.07 -2.24 -5.62
C SER A 109 -3.89 -2.19 -4.33
N SER A 110 -3.23 -2.36 -3.20
CA SER A 110 -3.84 -2.29 -1.88
C SER A 110 -4.44 -0.91 -1.60
N ALA A 111 -3.71 0.17 -1.91
CA ALA A 111 -4.21 1.55 -1.76
C ALA A 111 -5.46 1.79 -2.60
N SER A 112 -5.45 1.36 -3.88
CA SER A 112 -6.62 1.46 -4.75
C SER A 112 -7.82 0.66 -4.20
N ALA A 113 -7.60 -0.59 -3.75
CA ALA A 113 -8.64 -1.45 -3.19
C ALA A 113 -9.23 -0.86 -1.90
N VAL A 114 -8.37 -0.36 -1.01
CA VAL A 114 -8.78 0.28 0.26
C VAL A 114 -9.59 1.55 -0.02
N ALA A 115 -9.10 2.44 -0.90
CA ALA A 115 -9.83 3.65 -1.27
C ALA A 115 -11.20 3.33 -1.85
N ALA A 116 -11.30 2.29 -2.71
CA ALA A 116 -12.57 1.86 -3.29
C ALA A 116 -13.52 1.27 -2.24
N ALA A 117 -13.02 0.44 -1.32
CA ALA A 117 -13.82 -0.11 -0.23
C ALA A 117 -14.38 0.99 0.66
N VAL A 118 -13.54 1.95 1.08
CA VAL A 118 -13.95 3.08 1.91
C VAL A 118 -14.95 3.98 1.19
N ALA A 119 -14.72 4.29 -0.09
CA ALA A 119 -15.65 5.11 -0.87
C ALA A 119 -17.01 4.45 -1.03
N ALA A 120 -17.04 3.14 -1.33
CA ALA A 120 -18.27 2.37 -1.46
C ALA A 120 -19.02 2.25 -0.13
N ASP A 121 -18.31 1.99 0.97
CA ASP A 121 -18.88 1.91 2.32
C ASP A 121 -19.55 3.25 2.71
N GLN A 122 -18.87 4.36 2.47
CA GLN A 122 -19.41 5.67 2.78
C GLN A 122 -20.61 6.06 1.89
N LEU A 123 -20.67 5.60 0.64
CA LEU A 123 -21.88 5.73 -0.19
C LEU A 123 -23.06 4.98 0.44
N VAL A 124 -22.83 3.77 0.95
CA VAL A 124 -23.85 2.98 1.64
C VAL A 124 -24.33 3.68 2.89
N VAL A 125 -23.41 4.20 3.70
CA VAL A 125 -23.72 4.96 4.93
C VAL A 125 -24.55 6.21 4.63
N LEU A 126 -24.18 6.97 3.61
CA LEU A 126 -24.92 8.17 3.19
C LEU A 126 -26.33 7.84 2.65
N ALA A 127 -26.53 6.64 2.13
CA ALA A 127 -27.86 6.14 1.75
C ALA A 127 -28.67 5.59 2.94
N GLY A 128 -28.14 5.68 4.16
CA GLY A 128 -28.75 5.25 5.42
C GLY A 128 -28.36 3.82 5.83
N GLY A 129 -27.31 3.23 5.25
CA GLY A 129 -26.75 1.94 5.60
C GLY A 129 -25.85 1.92 6.82
N ASP A 130 -25.65 0.73 7.37
CA ASP A 130 -24.69 0.56 8.45
C ASP A 130 -23.28 0.49 7.89
N PRO A 131 -22.29 1.17 8.49
CA PRO A 131 -20.91 1.08 8.08
C PRO A 131 -20.36 -0.33 8.32
N LEU A 132 -19.47 -0.77 7.45
CA LEU A 132 -18.65 -1.93 7.76
C LEU A 132 -17.70 -1.60 8.91
N ASP A 133 -17.49 -2.58 9.78
CA ASP A 133 -16.42 -2.50 10.75
C ASP A 133 -15.05 -2.61 10.05
N ARG A 134 -13.99 -2.39 10.82
CA ARG A 134 -12.62 -2.48 10.32
C ARG A 134 -12.31 -3.83 9.67
N VAL A 135 -12.79 -4.93 10.26
CA VAL A 135 -12.58 -6.29 9.74
C VAL A 135 -13.28 -6.45 8.39
N GLY A 136 -14.48 -5.91 8.26
CA GLY A 136 -15.25 -5.92 7.00
C GLY A 136 -14.54 -5.17 5.87
N LEU A 137 -13.98 -3.98 6.15
CA LEU A 137 -13.21 -3.21 5.17
C LEU A 137 -11.90 -3.91 4.80
N LEU A 138 -11.18 -4.49 5.78
CA LEU A 138 -9.98 -5.29 5.52
C LEU A 138 -10.29 -6.49 4.64
N GLN A 139 -11.40 -7.20 4.89
CA GLN A 139 -11.83 -8.33 4.06
C GLN A 139 -12.17 -7.89 2.63
N ALA A 140 -12.89 -6.77 2.45
CA ALA A 140 -13.23 -6.28 1.13
C ALA A 140 -11.98 -5.95 0.29
N ALA A 141 -11.01 -5.27 0.88
CA ALA A 141 -9.75 -4.96 0.20
C ALA A 141 -8.86 -6.20 0.01
N LEU A 142 -8.86 -7.16 0.94
CA LEU A 142 -8.10 -8.42 0.84
C LEU A 142 -8.62 -9.32 -0.30
N GLU A 143 -9.93 -9.39 -0.52
CA GLU A 143 -10.49 -10.12 -1.66
C GLU A 143 -9.98 -9.55 -2.99
N ALA A 144 -9.90 -8.22 -3.11
CA ALA A 144 -9.31 -7.58 -4.27
C ALA A 144 -7.82 -7.88 -4.43
N GLU A 145 -7.05 -7.76 -3.34
CA GLU A 145 -5.61 -8.03 -3.35
C GLU A 145 -5.31 -9.49 -3.70
N THR A 146 -6.14 -10.43 -3.22
CA THR A 146 -6.02 -11.86 -3.53
C THR A 146 -6.10 -12.14 -5.03
N VAL A 147 -6.93 -11.42 -5.77
CA VAL A 147 -7.09 -11.60 -7.22
C VAL A 147 -5.92 -10.99 -7.99
N VAL A 148 -5.38 -9.84 -7.54
CA VAL A 148 -4.42 -9.06 -8.36
C VAL A 148 -2.96 -9.24 -7.97
N ALA A 149 -2.66 -9.55 -6.70
CA ALA A 149 -1.29 -9.59 -6.19
C ALA A 149 -0.99 -10.76 -5.24
N GLY A 150 -2.01 -11.41 -4.69
CA GLY A 150 -1.90 -12.51 -3.76
C GLY A 150 -2.49 -12.20 -2.39
N ARG A 151 -2.64 -13.24 -1.55
CA ARG A 151 -3.36 -13.15 -0.28
C ARG A 151 -2.42 -12.70 0.85
N HIS A 152 -2.20 -11.41 0.98
CA HIS A 152 -1.41 -10.79 2.05
C HIS A 152 -2.08 -9.48 2.50
N LEU A 153 -1.89 -9.13 3.76
CA LEU A 153 -2.68 -8.10 4.42
C LEU A 153 -1.84 -6.89 4.87
N ASP A 154 -0.51 -6.98 4.85
CA ASP A 154 0.41 -5.96 5.33
C ASP A 154 0.22 -4.60 4.66
N ASN A 155 0.15 -4.57 3.32
CA ASN A 155 -0.11 -3.34 2.57
C ASN A 155 -1.56 -2.85 2.71
N VAL A 156 -2.53 -3.78 2.67
CA VAL A 156 -3.96 -3.45 2.84
C VAL A 156 -4.21 -2.83 4.21
N ALA A 157 -3.70 -3.46 5.26
CA ALA A 157 -3.93 -3.03 6.62
C ALA A 157 -3.23 -1.71 6.94
N SER A 158 -1.98 -1.52 6.51
CA SER A 158 -1.30 -0.23 6.70
C SER A 158 -1.99 0.90 5.94
N SER A 159 -2.41 0.67 4.70
CA SER A 159 -3.12 1.66 3.91
C SER A 159 -4.47 2.05 4.51
N LEU A 160 -5.22 1.08 5.10
CA LEU A 160 -6.50 1.36 5.75
C LEU A 160 -6.34 2.04 7.10
N MET A 161 -5.44 1.53 7.94
CA MET A 161 -5.37 1.88 9.36
C MET A 161 -4.37 3.00 9.66
N GLY A 162 -3.45 3.26 8.76
CA GLY A 162 -2.31 4.14 9.01
C GLY A 162 -1.28 3.54 9.98
N GLY A 163 -0.17 4.24 10.15
CA GLY A 163 0.90 3.87 11.07
C GLY A 163 1.69 2.66 10.62
N VAL A 164 2.30 2.01 11.60
CA VAL A 164 2.95 0.70 11.45
C VAL A 164 2.02 -0.36 12.00
N ILE A 165 1.77 -1.40 11.21
CA ILE A 165 0.88 -2.49 11.58
C ILE A 165 1.62 -3.81 11.67
N CYS A 166 1.08 -4.72 12.48
CA CYS A 166 1.50 -6.11 12.56
C CYS A 166 0.30 -7.02 12.26
N VAL A 167 0.43 -7.85 11.26
CA VAL A 167 -0.56 -8.87 10.86
C VAL A 167 -0.29 -10.14 11.66
N ARG A 168 -1.29 -10.61 12.41
CA ARG A 168 -1.26 -11.86 13.17
C ARG A 168 -2.01 -12.99 12.48
N GLY A 169 -3.01 -12.65 11.68
CA GLY A 169 -3.84 -13.59 10.96
C GLY A 169 -4.56 -12.95 9.80
N ILE A 170 -4.98 -13.78 8.85
CA ILE A 170 -5.66 -13.36 7.62
C ILE A 170 -7.13 -13.79 7.64
N ASP A 171 -7.46 -14.91 8.27
CA ASP A 171 -8.81 -15.50 8.33
C ASP A 171 -9.24 -15.86 9.76
N PRO A 172 -10.02 -15.00 10.43
CA PRO A 172 -10.38 -13.62 10.05
C PRO A 172 -9.17 -12.68 10.12
N PRO A 173 -9.23 -11.49 9.49
CA PRO A 173 -8.18 -10.49 9.63
C PRO A 173 -7.91 -10.13 11.11
N ASP A 174 -6.69 -10.40 11.57
CA ASP A 174 -6.20 -10.07 12.92
C ASP A 174 -4.97 -9.17 12.78
N VAL A 175 -5.17 -7.88 12.97
CA VAL A 175 -4.16 -6.84 12.75
C VAL A 175 -4.10 -5.92 13.96
N THR A 176 -2.89 -5.56 14.37
CA THR A 176 -2.65 -4.62 15.46
C THR A 176 -1.73 -3.49 15.03
N ASN A 177 -1.92 -2.30 15.59
CA ASN A 177 -1.00 -1.19 15.41
C ASN A 177 0.24 -1.41 16.30
N VAL A 178 1.41 -1.18 15.72
CA VAL A 178 2.69 -1.12 16.45
C VAL A 178 2.84 0.29 17.01
N PRO A 179 3.06 0.48 18.31
CA PRO A 179 3.35 1.81 18.86
C PRO A 179 4.64 2.38 18.26
N VAL A 180 4.60 3.63 17.82
CA VAL A 180 5.76 4.35 17.28
C VAL A 180 6.06 5.54 18.17
N ARG A 181 7.26 5.57 18.78
CA ARG A 181 7.72 6.63 19.68
C ARG A 181 8.96 7.34 19.14
N MET A 182 9.10 7.36 17.83
CA MET A 182 10.16 8.05 17.13
C MET A 182 9.61 8.72 15.87
N GLU A 183 10.19 9.83 15.48
CA GLU A 183 9.92 10.45 14.19
C GLU A 183 10.87 9.81 13.16
N LEU A 184 10.29 9.13 12.17
CA LEU A 184 11.02 8.50 11.09
C LEU A 184 10.74 9.20 9.76
N TRP A 185 11.83 9.45 9.06
CA TRP A 185 11.83 9.92 7.68
C TRP A 185 12.27 8.78 6.77
N PHE A 186 11.58 8.63 5.65
CA PHE A 186 11.89 7.60 4.67
C PHE A 186 12.32 8.24 3.36
N ALA A 187 13.51 7.93 2.90
CA ALA A 187 13.91 8.14 1.52
C ALA A 187 13.44 6.96 0.68
N LEU A 188 12.75 7.21 -0.41
CA LEU A 188 12.33 6.19 -1.37
C LEU A 188 12.99 6.46 -2.71
N ALA A 189 13.61 5.43 -3.30
CA ALA A 189 14.18 5.46 -4.63
C ALA A 189 13.51 4.38 -5.49
N HIS A 190 12.87 4.80 -6.58
CA HIS A 190 12.15 3.95 -7.50
C HIS A 190 12.87 3.94 -8.85
N PRO A 191 13.68 2.90 -9.15
CA PRO A 191 14.30 2.74 -10.47
C PRO A 191 13.25 2.38 -11.51
N ALA A 192 13.46 2.81 -12.76
CA ALA A 192 12.51 2.64 -13.87
C ALA A 192 12.50 1.19 -14.41
N ILE A 193 12.26 0.25 -13.52
CA ILE A 193 11.99 -1.17 -13.84
C ILE A 193 10.70 -1.60 -13.18
N ARG A 194 10.08 -2.65 -13.72
CA ARG A 194 8.85 -3.24 -13.14
C ARG A 194 9.15 -4.64 -12.62
N ILE A 195 8.72 -4.94 -11.41
CA ILE A 195 8.76 -6.28 -10.83
C ILE A 195 7.32 -6.66 -10.46
N HIS A 196 6.81 -7.71 -11.09
CA HIS A 196 5.50 -8.22 -10.71
C HIS A 196 5.59 -8.94 -9.36
N THR A 197 4.58 -8.73 -8.51
CA THR A 197 4.54 -9.36 -7.18
C THR A 197 4.63 -10.88 -7.26
N ALA A 198 4.05 -11.49 -8.29
CA ALA A 198 4.15 -12.93 -8.53
C ALA A 198 5.61 -13.39 -8.76
N ASP A 199 6.40 -12.64 -9.55
CA ASP A 199 7.81 -12.96 -9.80
C ASP A 199 8.66 -12.81 -8.54
N ALA A 200 8.44 -11.72 -7.79
CA ALA A 200 9.11 -11.47 -6.51
C ALA A 200 8.75 -12.51 -5.45
N ARG A 201 7.59 -13.17 -5.58
CA ARG A 201 7.20 -14.28 -4.70
C ARG A 201 7.79 -15.61 -5.15
N ALA A 202 7.86 -15.84 -6.44
CA ALA A 202 8.38 -17.09 -7.01
C ALA A 202 9.88 -17.34 -6.68
N VAL A 203 10.64 -16.29 -6.39
CA VAL A 203 12.06 -16.42 -6.01
C VAL A 203 12.27 -16.73 -4.53
N LEU A 204 11.22 -16.65 -3.69
CA LEU A 204 11.34 -16.96 -2.28
C LEU A 204 11.51 -18.46 -2.06
N PRO A 205 12.49 -18.90 -1.24
CA PRO A 205 12.62 -20.30 -0.87
C PRO A 205 11.36 -20.82 -0.14
N SER A 206 11.02 -22.07 -0.38
CA SER A 206 9.89 -22.74 0.31
C SER A 206 10.21 -23.13 1.76
N SER A 207 11.48 -23.10 2.15
CA SER A 207 11.95 -23.45 3.51
C SER A 207 13.20 -22.67 3.87
N TYR A 208 13.42 -22.46 5.15
CA TYR A 208 14.55 -21.72 5.69
C TYR A 208 15.24 -22.52 6.79
N SER A 209 16.56 -22.35 6.94
CA SER A 209 17.30 -22.94 8.06
C SER A 209 16.84 -22.35 9.38
N ARG A 210 17.06 -23.11 10.47
CA ARG A 210 16.79 -22.62 11.83
C ARG A 210 17.51 -21.30 12.12
N ASP A 211 18.75 -21.14 11.67
CA ASP A 211 19.54 -19.95 11.92
C ASP A 211 18.95 -18.72 11.23
N ILE A 212 18.49 -18.85 9.97
CA ILE A 212 17.78 -17.80 9.26
C ILE A 212 16.47 -17.43 9.98
N LEU A 213 15.70 -18.43 10.43
CA LEU A 213 14.46 -18.21 11.17
C LEU A 213 14.73 -17.42 12.47
N ILE A 214 15.74 -17.82 13.24
CA ILE A 214 16.11 -17.14 14.49
C ILE A 214 16.55 -15.70 14.20
N ALA A 215 17.39 -15.49 13.19
CA ALA A 215 17.87 -14.15 12.81
C ALA A 215 16.70 -13.25 12.38
N GLN A 216 15.77 -13.76 11.55
CA GLN A 216 14.61 -13.01 11.12
C GLN A 216 13.68 -12.64 12.29
N LEU A 217 13.38 -13.58 13.19
CA LEU A 217 12.57 -13.32 14.38
C LEU A 217 13.23 -12.30 15.32
N ALA A 218 14.55 -12.37 15.49
CA ALA A 218 15.30 -11.40 16.26
C ALA A 218 15.24 -9.99 15.64
N SER A 219 15.36 -9.88 14.30
CA SER A 219 15.24 -8.62 13.58
C SER A 219 13.82 -8.04 13.74
N VAL A 220 12.76 -8.82 13.52
CA VAL A 220 11.36 -8.37 13.69
C VAL A 220 11.10 -7.91 15.12
N GLY A 221 11.45 -8.73 16.12
CA GLY A 221 11.23 -8.38 17.53
C GLY A 221 12.00 -7.12 17.95
N SER A 222 13.24 -6.99 17.50
CA SER A 222 14.06 -5.80 17.76
C SER A 222 13.51 -4.56 17.07
N LEU A 223 13.01 -4.68 15.83
CA LEU A 223 12.40 -3.57 15.07
C LEU A 223 11.16 -3.03 15.78
N ILE A 224 10.25 -3.93 16.19
CA ILE A 224 9.03 -3.57 16.95
C ILE A 224 9.42 -2.92 18.30
N THR A 225 10.41 -3.47 18.99
CA THR A 225 10.90 -2.91 20.25
C THR A 225 11.49 -1.51 20.04
N ALA A 226 12.30 -1.31 19.02
CA ALA A 226 12.89 -0.01 18.68
C ALA A 226 11.82 1.05 18.38
N LEU A 227 10.81 0.71 17.59
CA LEU A 227 9.66 1.58 17.30
C LEU A 227 8.93 1.98 18.60
N ALA A 228 8.66 1.00 19.46
CA ALA A 228 7.90 1.21 20.69
C ALA A 228 8.69 1.97 21.78
N THR A 229 10.03 1.94 21.76
CA THR A 229 10.88 2.61 22.76
C THR A 229 11.52 3.89 22.24
N GLY A 230 11.53 4.14 20.94
CA GLY A 230 12.18 5.30 20.34
C GLY A 230 13.70 5.12 20.18
N ASP A 231 14.19 3.88 20.10
CA ASP A 231 15.63 3.57 20.00
C ASP A 231 16.07 3.51 18.52
N PHE A 232 16.57 4.63 17.99
CA PHE A 232 17.08 4.72 16.61
C PHE A 232 18.26 3.78 16.33
N ALA A 233 19.14 3.57 17.32
CA ALA A 233 20.31 2.70 17.14
C ALA A 233 19.89 1.23 17.03
N LEU A 234 18.91 0.81 17.84
CA LEU A 234 18.32 -0.53 17.73
C LEU A 234 17.54 -0.69 16.41
N PHE A 235 16.78 0.34 16.00
CA PHE A 235 16.03 0.33 14.75
C PHE A 235 16.95 0.06 13.55
N GLY A 236 18.05 0.81 13.44
CA GLY A 236 19.00 0.64 12.34
C GLY A 236 19.62 -0.77 12.31
N ARG A 237 20.02 -1.32 13.46
CA ARG A 237 20.56 -2.69 13.56
C ARG A 237 19.51 -3.77 13.25
N ALA A 238 18.23 -3.49 13.53
CA ALA A 238 17.13 -4.42 13.32
C ALA A 238 16.58 -4.40 11.89
N LEU A 239 16.84 -3.35 11.10
CA LEU A 239 16.36 -3.22 9.72
C LEU A 239 17.18 -4.11 8.76
N VAL A 240 17.22 -5.41 9.07
CA VAL A 240 17.91 -6.43 8.29
C VAL A 240 16.94 -7.56 7.97
N ASP A 241 16.67 -7.77 6.68
CA ASP A 241 15.85 -8.87 6.19
C ASP A 241 16.74 -10.03 5.74
N HIS A 242 16.57 -11.17 6.37
CA HIS A 242 17.32 -12.40 6.08
C HIS A 242 16.58 -13.35 5.13
N VAL A 243 15.37 -12.97 4.69
CA VAL A 243 14.44 -13.83 3.94
C VAL A 243 14.14 -13.27 2.56
N ALA A 244 13.43 -12.16 2.48
CA ALA A 244 12.94 -11.63 1.20
C ALA A 244 14.01 -10.82 0.46
N GLU A 245 14.74 -9.95 1.13
CA GLU A 245 15.75 -9.11 0.51
C GLU A 245 16.86 -9.93 -0.20
N PRO A 246 17.47 -10.96 0.41
CA PRO A 246 18.47 -11.78 -0.29
C PRO A 246 17.95 -12.47 -1.54
N ALA A 247 16.68 -12.88 -1.55
CA ALA A 247 16.06 -13.54 -2.68
C ALA A 247 15.65 -12.57 -3.79
N ARG A 248 15.19 -11.37 -3.45
CA ARG A 248 14.65 -10.37 -4.39
C ARG A 248 15.69 -9.41 -4.93
N SER A 249 16.72 -9.08 -4.15
CA SER A 249 17.74 -8.10 -4.54
C SER A 249 18.45 -8.43 -5.88
N PRO A 250 18.69 -9.71 -6.25
CA PRO A 250 19.27 -10.01 -7.55
C PRO A 250 18.40 -9.62 -8.76
N LEU A 251 17.09 -9.39 -8.56
CA LEU A 251 16.18 -8.91 -9.59
C LEU A 251 16.33 -7.41 -9.87
N ILE A 252 17.07 -6.67 -9.03
CA ILE A 252 17.16 -5.21 -9.04
C ILE A 252 18.62 -4.79 -9.22
N VAL A 253 19.00 -4.54 -10.46
CA VAL A 253 20.36 -4.04 -10.77
C VAL A 253 20.60 -2.73 -10.01
N GLY A 254 21.76 -2.61 -9.35
CA GLY A 254 22.12 -1.43 -8.56
C GLY A 254 21.58 -1.39 -7.12
N PHE A 255 20.76 -2.35 -6.69
CA PHE A 255 20.17 -2.35 -5.34
C PHE A 255 21.25 -2.33 -4.23
N ALA A 256 22.25 -3.18 -4.31
CA ALA A 256 23.29 -3.27 -3.28
C ALA A 256 24.09 -1.95 -3.13
N ASP A 257 24.37 -1.29 -4.27
CA ASP A 257 25.03 0.00 -4.30
C ASP A 257 24.13 1.12 -3.77
N ALA A 258 22.85 1.11 -4.12
CA ALA A 258 21.87 2.07 -3.61
C ALA A 258 21.69 1.93 -2.09
N LYS A 259 21.58 0.70 -1.59
CA LYS A 259 21.49 0.42 -0.15
C LYS A 259 22.74 0.93 0.60
N ARG A 260 23.94 0.64 0.09
CA ARG A 260 25.19 1.10 0.67
C ARG A 260 25.27 2.63 0.66
N ALA A 261 24.99 3.26 -0.46
CA ALA A 261 25.01 4.71 -0.63
C ALA A 261 24.06 5.43 0.35
N ALA A 262 22.86 4.87 0.58
CA ALA A 262 21.94 5.42 1.58
C ALA A 262 22.51 5.38 3.00
N ILE A 263 23.16 4.28 3.40
CA ILE A 263 23.77 4.14 4.73
C ILE A 263 24.96 5.10 4.88
N GLU A 264 25.82 5.24 3.87
CA GLU A 264 26.92 6.17 3.83
C GLU A 264 26.45 7.65 3.89
N ALA A 265 25.25 7.93 3.38
CA ALA A 265 24.62 9.24 3.46
C ALA A 265 23.89 9.53 4.80
N GLY A 266 23.96 8.63 5.78
CA GLY A 266 23.43 8.84 7.14
C GLY A 266 22.12 8.11 7.45
N ALA A 267 21.62 7.24 6.56
CA ALA A 267 20.45 6.43 6.87
C ALA A 267 20.75 5.44 8.02
N LEU A 268 19.77 5.23 8.90
CA LEU A 268 19.80 4.21 9.96
C LEU A 268 19.88 2.80 9.39
N GLY A 269 19.25 2.58 8.25
CA GLY A 269 19.23 1.32 7.51
C GLY A 269 18.41 1.48 6.23
N ALA A 270 18.52 0.50 5.33
CA ALA A 270 17.80 0.49 4.05
C ALA A 270 17.42 -0.93 3.65
N SER A 271 16.31 -1.09 2.94
CA SER A 271 15.81 -2.38 2.44
C SER A 271 14.87 -2.18 1.24
N LEU A 272 14.28 -3.28 0.77
CA LEU A 272 13.25 -3.26 -0.26
C LEU A 272 11.87 -2.90 0.32
N SER A 273 11.10 -2.11 -0.41
CA SER A 273 9.68 -1.89 -0.13
C SER A 273 8.85 -2.98 -0.80
N GLY A 274 8.23 -3.83 -0.02
CA GLY A 274 7.40 -4.93 -0.52
C GLY A 274 8.13 -5.84 -1.51
N SER A 275 7.57 -6.00 -2.71
CA SER A 275 8.20 -6.79 -3.79
C SER A 275 9.38 -6.08 -4.47
N GLY A 276 9.63 -4.81 -4.17
CA GLY A 276 10.48 -3.94 -4.96
C GLY A 276 9.78 -3.45 -6.26
N PRO A 277 10.47 -2.75 -7.15
CA PRO A 277 11.89 -2.39 -7.08
C PRO A 277 12.21 -1.20 -6.18
N THR A 278 11.20 -0.51 -5.61
CA THR A 278 11.48 0.61 -4.72
C THR A 278 12.36 0.16 -3.55
N THR A 279 13.48 0.84 -3.39
CA THR A 279 14.35 0.77 -2.23
C THR A 279 13.96 1.89 -1.27
N PHE A 280 13.85 1.60 0.01
CA PHE A 280 13.67 2.63 1.03
C PHE A 280 14.86 2.68 1.97
N ALA A 281 15.13 3.87 2.49
CA ALA A 281 16.07 4.10 3.58
C ALA A 281 15.35 4.84 4.70
N ALA A 282 15.54 4.40 5.93
CA ALA A 282 14.97 5.03 7.11
C ALA A 282 16.00 5.97 7.77
N CYS A 283 15.59 7.17 8.12
CA CYS A 283 16.43 8.24 8.63
C CYS A 283 15.81 8.88 9.88
N SER A 284 16.64 9.49 10.71
CA SER A 284 16.23 10.21 11.92
C SER A 284 15.89 11.68 11.66
N SER A 285 16.17 12.18 10.46
CA SER A 285 15.88 13.56 10.06
C SER A 285 15.51 13.66 8.59
N GLU A 286 14.82 14.74 8.22
CA GLU A 286 14.50 15.06 6.81
C GLU A 286 15.78 15.28 6.00
N THR A 287 16.78 15.94 6.58
CA THR A 287 18.07 16.22 5.93
C THR A 287 18.78 14.92 5.54
N ASP A 288 18.85 13.95 6.44
CA ASP A 288 19.46 12.65 6.16
C ASP A 288 18.65 11.87 5.11
N ALA A 289 17.31 11.99 5.15
CA ALA A 289 16.44 11.34 4.18
C ALA A 289 16.61 11.94 2.77
N LEU A 290 16.75 13.25 2.65
CA LEU A 290 17.05 13.91 1.38
C LEU A 290 18.41 13.49 0.83
N ALA A 291 19.43 13.45 1.68
CA ALA A 291 20.78 12.99 1.32
C ALA A 291 20.77 11.51 0.87
N ALA A 292 20.09 10.64 1.61
CA ALA A 292 19.95 9.22 1.27
C ALA A 292 19.19 9.02 -0.04
N ALA A 293 18.12 9.79 -0.27
CA ALA A 293 17.34 9.74 -1.52
C ALA A 293 18.21 10.08 -2.74
N GLU A 294 19.01 11.14 -2.65
CA GLU A 294 19.91 11.56 -3.71
C GLU A 294 21.03 10.54 -3.94
N ALA A 295 21.62 10.01 -2.86
CA ALA A 295 22.65 8.97 -2.95
C ALA A 295 22.13 7.68 -3.63
N MET A 296 20.92 7.24 -3.27
CA MET A 296 20.29 6.09 -3.91
C MET A 296 19.97 6.36 -5.39
N ARG A 297 19.48 7.56 -5.72
CA ARG A 297 19.23 7.95 -7.12
C ARG A 297 20.50 7.84 -7.96
N TRP A 298 21.60 8.41 -7.48
CA TRP A 298 22.89 8.37 -8.12
C TRP A 298 23.41 6.93 -8.34
N ALA A 299 23.21 6.05 -7.36
CA ALA A 299 23.62 4.65 -7.45
C ALA A 299 22.83 3.92 -8.55
N PHE A 300 21.51 4.10 -8.62
CA PHE A 300 20.70 3.50 -9.69
C PHE A 300 21.01 4.08 -11.07
N GLU A 301 21.20 5.40 -11.19
CA GLU A 301 21.58 6.04 -12.44
C GLU A 301 22.96 5.57 -12.92
N SER A 302 23.90 5.36 -12.00
CA SER A 302 25.22 4.77 -12.32
C SER A 302 25.14 3.32 -12.79
N ALA A 303 24.10 2.61 -12.36
CA ALA A 303 23.76 1.26 -12.85
C ALA A 303 22.97 1.27 -14.18
N GLY A 304 22.76 2.43 -14.78
CA GLY A 304 22.06 2.62 -16.06
C GLY A 304 20.54 2.68 -15.95
N LEU A 305 19.98 2.88 -14.77
CA LEU A 305 18.54 2.94 -14.53
C LEU A 305 18.13 4.37 -14.16
N ALA A 306 17.20 4.97 -14.91
CA ALA A 306 16.54 6.19 -14.47
C ALA A 306 15.85 5.93 -13.11
N CYS A 307 15.92 6.88 -12.20
CA CYS A 307 15.39 6.71 -10.85
C CYS A 307 14.65 7.97 -10.39
N THR A 308 13.45 7.79 -9.86
CA THR A 308 12.71 8.86 -9.19
C THR A 308 12.81 8.67 -7.68
N THR A 309 12.91 9.78 -6.95
CA THR A 309 13.02 9.75 -5.49
C THR A 309 11.96 10.64 -4.84
N ARG A 310 11.59 10.29 -3.62
CA ARG A 310 10.79 11.14 -2.74
C ARG A 310 11.14 10.88 -1.28
N VAL A 311 10.81 11.82 -0.43
CA VAL A 311 10.90 11.68 1.03
C VAL A 311 9.48 11.62 1.60
N ALA A 312 9.30 10.84 2.65
CA ALA A 312 8.01 10.63 3.32
C ALA A 312 8.21 10.42 4.82
N THR A 313 7.14 10.61 5.58
CA THR A 313 7.03 10.21 6.98
C THR A 313 5.95 9.14 7.13
N ILE A 314 5.72 8.64 8.33
CA ILE A 314 4.60 7.73 8.60
C ILE A 314 3.27 8.49 8.45
N ASP A 315 2.34 7.95 7.66
CA ASP A 315 0.95 8.40 7.60
C ASP A 315 0.16 7.69 8.70
N PHE A 316 -0.14 8.37 9.79
CA PHE A 316 -0.88 7.80 10.92
C PHE A 316 -2.40 7.81 10.72
N ASP A 317 -2.91 8.54 9.73
CA ASP A 317 -4.34 8.69 9.48
C ASP A 317 -4.92 7.51 8.68
N GLY A 318 -4.12 6.93 7.77
CA GLY A 318 -4.57 5.87 6.88
C GLY A 318 -5.59 6.36 5.85
N ALA A 319 -6.55 5.49 5.52
CA ALA A 319 -7.59 5.83 4.56
C ALA A 319 -8.57 6.87 5.12
N ARG A 320 -8.93 7.85 4.28
CA ARG A 320 -9.83 8.95 4.62
C ARG A 320 -10.72 9.32 3.45
N TRP A 321 -11.85 9.97 3.72
CA TRP A 321 -12.80 10.30 2.68
C TRP A 321 -13.37 11.71 2.83
N ARG A 322 -13.96 12.20 1.74
CA ARG A 322 -14.70 13.47 1.65
C ARG A 322 -15.86 13.34 0.68
N LEU A 323 -16.85 14.19 0.82
CA LEU A 323 -17.90 14.30 -0.21
C LEU A 323 -17.28 14.89 -1.49
N ALA A 324 -17.67 14.32 -2.63
CA ALA A 324 -17.39 14.97 -3.90
C ALA A 324 -18.27 16.21 -4.04
N ASN A 325 -17.66 17.36 -4.33
CA ASN A 325 -18.43 18.56 -4.65
C ASN A 325 -19.27 18.28 -5.90
N THR A 326 -20.60 18.46 -5.79
CA THR A 326 -21.47 18.41 -6.97
C THR A 326 -20.97 19.50 -7.92
N PRO A 327 -20.75 19.22 -9.21
CA PRO A 327 -20.47 20.27 -10.17
C PRO A 327 -21.63 21.27 -10.12
N THR A 328 -21.36 22.52 -9.70
CA THR A 328 -22.32 23.59 -9.91
C THR A 328 -22.52 23.72 -11.42
N ASN A 329 -23.68 23.29 -11.91
CA ASN A 329 -24.09 23.55 -13.28
C ASN A 329 -24.02 25.06 -13.51
N GLY A 330 -22.96 25.52 -14.19
CA GLY A 330 -22.82 26.86 -14.74
C GLY A 330 -23.40 26.90 -16.15
#